data_9d1f8ac68b6034a613633c735e67d04f
#
_entry.id   9d1f8ac68b6034a613633c735e67d04f
#
_cell.length_a   1.000
_cell.length_b   1.000
_cell.length_c   1.000
_cell.angle_alpha   90.00
_cell.angle_beta   90.00
_cell.angle_gamma   90.00
#
_symmetry.space_group_name_H-M   'P 1'
#
loop_
_entity.id
_entity.type
_entity.pdbx_description
1 polymer ?
#
loop_
_entity_poly.entity_id
_entity_poly.type
_entity_poly.pdbx_seq_one_letter_code
_entity_poly.pdbx_strand_id
1 'polypeptide(L)'
;MSLKVDIQKSFGDFRLDVAFEAGNETLALLGASGCGKTMTLKMIAGVEKPDAGVIELDGVTLFDSEKKINLTPQQRHVGLMFQNYALFENMTVYRNILMGVREDRRSAGAKEEVEAVMDCLHITELADRHPSQISGGQQQRVALARIMVSHPNILMLDEPFSALDEHLRFKLETVVQDAIEDFGKTVLWVSHNRDEVYRRADRMAILDDGHLDAIGTVDEVFRDPRTPKAAALTGCKNILPAECVDETHLRLSDHDIVLAVKPYPGALQQAGETAVQLKPAAISHVGIRMHHIRPVTDMSDPNQLLCIVTGETRNPFSYVLDLAPAASADRPFAMMEIEKDLWEKTRSEELLITIDPADILLLRDK
;
A
#
# COMPACT_ATOMS: atom_id res chain seq x y z
N MET A 1 -4.44 -15.55 -15.17
CA MET A 1 -5.27 -14.35 -15.40
C MET A 1 -4.36 -13.15 -15.50
N SER A 2 -4.71 -12.15 -16.30
CA SER A 2 -3.91 -10.92 -16.41
C SER A 2 -4.83 -9.72 -16.57
N LEU A 3 -4.63 -8.72 -15.73
CA LEU A 3 -5.21 -7.39 -15.87
C LEU A 3 -4.14 -6.47 -16.42
N LYS A 4 -4.47 -5.73 -17.48
CA LYS A 4 -3.64 -4.65 -18.00
C LYS A 4 -4.42 -3.35 -17.95
N VAL A 5 -3.84 -2.33 -17.34
CA VAL A 5 -4.41 -1.00 -17.17
C VAL A 5 -3.41 0.02 -17.69
N ASP A 6 -3.86 0.87 -18.59
CA ASP A 6 -3.13 2.03 -19.08
C ASP A 6 -4.18 3.10 -19.37
N ILE A 7 -4.40 4.02 -18.42
CA ILE A 7 -5.54 4.94 -18.45
C ILE A 7 -5.17 6.35 -18.00
N GLN A 8 -5.84 7.31 -18.61
CA GLN A 8 -5.74 8.71 -18.26
C GLN A 8 -7.13 9.30 -18.01
N LYS A 9 -7.21 10.17 -17.00
CA LYS A 9 -8.42 10.90 -16.66
C LYS A 9 -8.11 12.24 -16.02
N SER A 10 -8.79 13.30 -16.44
CA SER A 10 -8.68 14.63 -15.86
C SER A 10 -9.91 14.98 -15.02
N PHE A 11 -9.68 15.53 -13.84
CA PHE A 11 -10.70 16.00 -12.90
C PHE A 11 -10.34 17.42 -12.47
N GLY A 12 -10.71 18.40 -13.28
CA GLY A 12 -10.26 19.78 -13.07
C GLY A 12 -8.73 19.87 -13.13
N ASP A 13 -8.11 20.28 -12.04
CA ASP A 13 -6.66 20.42 -11.93
C ASP A 13 -5.95 19.09 -11.65
N PHE A 14 -6.66 18.06 -11.19
CA PHE A 14 -6.08 16.74 -10.92
C PHE A 14 -6.08 15.87 -12.17
N ARG A 15 -4.93 15.28 -12.49
CA ARG A 15 -4.78 14.35 -13.61
C ARG A 15 -4.35 12.98 -13.10
N LEU A 16 -5.13 11.97 -13.42
CA LEU A 16 -4.76 10.58 -13.23
C LEU A 16 -4.13 10.04 -14.52
N ASP A 17 -2.94 9.43 -14.39
CA ASP A 17 -2.20 8.80 -15.48
C ASP A 17 -1.47 7.58 -14.90
N VAL A 18 -2.08 6.40 -15.04
CA VAL A 18 -1.60 5.17 -14.41
C VAL A 18 -1.54 4.03 -15.41
N ALA A 19 -0.39 3.33 -15.41
CA ALA A 19 -0.17 2.14 -16.21
C ALA A 19 0.44 1.04 -15.34
N PHE A 20 -0.22 -0.13 -15.27
CA PHE A 20 0.29 -1.31 -14.56
C PHE A 20 -0.34 -2.60 -15.09
N GLU A 21 0.32 -3.71 -14.75
CA GLU A 21 -0.19 -5.06 -15.00
C GLU A 21 -0.24 -5.86 -13.70
N ALA A 22 -1.30 -6.66 -13.54
CA ALA A 22 -1.45 -7.61 -12.44
C ALA A 22 -1.74 -9.01 -12.99
N GLY A 23 -1.07 -10.00 -12.43
CA GLY A 23 -1.29 -11.41 -12.73
C GLY A 23 -2.34 -12.04 -11.80
N ASN A 24 -2.25 -13.36 -11.62
CA ASN A 24 -3.04 -14.06 -10.61
C ASN A 24 -2.41 -13.87 -9.23
N GLU A 25 -2.61 -12.71 -8.65
CA GLU A 25 -1.95 -12.22 -7.44
C GLU A 25 -2.82 -11.18 -6.72
N THR A 26 -2.48 -10.87 -5.49
CA THR A 26 -3.01 -9.71 -4.78
C THR A 26 -2.08 -8.52 -5.01
N LEU A 27 -2.50 -7.57 -5.86
CA LEU A 27 -1.80 -6.30 -6.07
C LEU A 27 -2.44 -5.20 -5.21
N ALA A 28 -1.68 -4.66 -4.25
CA ALA A 28 -2.14 -3.53 -3.45
C ALA A 28 -1.82 -2.19 -4.11
N LEU A 29 -2.77 -1.26 -4.06
CA LEU A 29 -2.58 0.15 -4.41
C LEU A 29 -2.45 0.96 -3.12
N LEU A 30 -1.25 1.42 -2.80
CA LEU A 30 -0.95 2.25 -1.63
C LEU A 30 -0.75 3.71 -2.05
N GLY A 31 -1.15 4.66 -1.22
CA GLY A 31 -0.94 6.08 -1.49
C GLY A 31 -1.76 6.96 -0.56
N ALA A 32 -1.47 8.26 -0.55
CA ALA A 32 -2.21 9.24 0.25
C ALA A 32 -3.69 9.33 -0.17
N SER A 33 -4.52 9.90 0.70
CA SER A 33 -5.92 10.18 0.33
C SER A 33 -5.95 11.16 -0.85
N GLY A 34 -6.83 10.89 -1.82
CA GLY A 34 -6.98 11.73 -3.00
C GLY A 34 -6.01 11.44 -4.16
N CYS A 35 -5.01 10.55 -4.02
CA CYS A 35 -4.04 10.27 -5.09
C CYS A 35 -4.60 9.46 -6.29
N GLY A 36 -5.87 9.06 -6.29
CA GLY A 36 -6.52 8.42 -7.44
C GLY A 36 -6.84 6.93 -7.32
N LYS A 37 -6.51 6.24 -6.22
CA LYS A 37 -6.72 4.78 -6.03
C LYS A 37 -8.16 4.32 -6.30
N THR A 38 -9.12 4.89 -5.58
CA THR A 38 -10.55 4.61 -5.76
C THR A 38 -11.03 4.90 -7.17
N MET A 39 -10.53 5.98 -7.80
CA MET A 39 -10.90 6.33 -9.18
C MET A 39 -10.37 5.31 -10.17
N THR A 40 -9.16 4.79 -9.96
CA THR A 40 -8.61 3.69 -10.76
C THR A 40 -9.52 2.46 -10.69
N LEU A 41 -9.94 2.03 -9.49
CA LEU A 41 -10.88 0.91 -9.36
C LEU A 41 -12.22 1.17 -10.04
N LYS A 42 -12.79 2.38 -9.89
CA LYS A 42 -14.05 2.77 -10.55
C LYS A 42 -13.95 2.74 -12.07
N MET A 43 -12.80 3.15 -12.62
CA MET A 43 -12.57 3.09 -14.06
C MET A 43 -12.42 1.66 -14.56
N ILE A 44 -11.74 0.77 -13.82
CA ILE A 44 -11.66 -0.66 -14.16
C ILE A 44 -13.05 -1.30 -14.08
N ALA A 45 -13.85 -0.94 -13.07
CA ALA A 45 -15.23 -1.43 -12.93
C ALA A 45 -16.22 -0.88 -13.98
N GLY A 46 -15.85 0.17 -14.70
CA GLY A 46 -16.73 0.83 -15.67
C GLY A 46 -17.78 1.75 -15.03
N VAL A 47 -17.65 2.06 -13.75
CA VAL A 47 -18.47 3.04 -13.01
C VAL A 47 -18.08 4.45 -13.44
N GLU A 48 -16.80 4.68 -13.68
CA GLU A 48 -16.24 5.91 -14.22
C GLU A 48 -15.58 5.60 -15.57
N LYS A 49 -15.67 6.52 -16.53
CA LYS A 49 -15.08 6.35 -17.86
C LYS A 49 -13.74 7.07 -17.92
N PRO A 50 -12.62 6.40 -18.29
CA PRO A 50 -11.36 7.07 -18.63
C PRO A 50 -11.53 8.03 -19.81
N ASP A 51 -10.68 9.04 -19.89
CA ASP A 51 -10.64 9.96 -21.06
C ASP A 51 -9.83 9.34 -22.20
N ALA A 52 -8.75 8.60 -21.87
CA ALA A 52 -7.91 7.91 -22.85
C ALA A 52 -7.35 6.60 -22.26
N GLY A 53 -6.82 5.74 -23.14
CA GLY A 53 -6.10 4.53 -22.77
C GLY A 53 -6.85 3.24 -23.03
N VAL A 54 -6.40 2.16 -22.38
CA VAL A 54 -6.88 0.77 -22.55
C VAL A 54 -6.99 0.06 -21.21
N ILE A 55 -8.05 -0.74 -21.04
CA ILE A 55 -8.19 -1.71 -19.95
C ILE A 55 -8.49 -3.06 -20.57
N GLU A 56 -7.66 -4.05 -20.27
CA GLU A 56 -7.85 -5.44 -20.69
C GLU A 56 -7.85 -6.39 -19.50
N LEU A 57 -8.74 -7.37 -19.51
CA LEU A 57 -8.81 -8.43 -18.52
C LEU A 57 -8.89 -9.78 -19.26
N ASP A 58 -7.90 -10.64 -19.05
CA ASP A 58 -7.79 -11.96 -19.69
C ASP A 58 -7.94 -11.93 -21.22
N GLY A 59 -7.34 -10.92 -21.87
CA GLY A 59 -7.41 -10.73 -23.32
C GLY A 59 -8.73 -10.12 -23.81
N VAL A 60 -9.67 -9.83 -22.90
CA VAL A 60 -10.91 -9.12 -23.23
C VAL A 60 -10.72 -7.62 -23.00
N THR A 61 -10.88 -6.82 -24.04
CA THR A 61 -10.84 -5.35 -23.94
C THR A 61 -12.10 -4.84 -23.26
N LEU A 62 -11.95 -4.30 -22.05
CA LEU A 62 -13.04 -3.68 -21.28
C LEU A 62 -13.28 -2.22 -21.67
N PHE A 63 -12.19 -1.51 -21.96
CA PHE A 63 -12.16 -0.14 -22.42
C PHE A 63 -11.03 0.08 -23.42
N ASP A 64 -11.27 0.81 -24.49
CA ASP A 64 -10.26 1.25 -25.45
C ASP A 64 -10.76 2.54 -26.09
N SER A 65 -10.06 3.65 -25.84
CA SER A 65 -10.43 4.98 -26.32
C SER A 65 -10.32 5.11 -27.83
N GLU A 66 -9.32 4.44 -28.47
CA GLU A 66 -9.08 4.50 -29.90
C GLU A 66 -10.11 3.65 -30.66
N LYS A 67 -10.37 2.44 -30.19
CA LYS A 67 -11.36 1.53 -30.78
C LYS A 67 -12.80 1.87 -30.37
N LYS A 68 -13.00 2.87 -29.51
CA LYS A 68 -14.30 3.28 -28.96
C LYS A 68 -15.05 2.16 -28.25
N ILE A 69 -14.30 1.26 -27.58
CA ILE A 69 -14.86 0.19 -26.78
C ILE A 69 -15.04 0.73 -25.35
N ASN A 70 -16.21 0.53 -24.76
CA ASN A 70 -16.49 0.82 -23.37
C ASN A 70 -17.61 -0.10 -22.87
N LEU A 71 -17.23 -1.24 -22.30
CA LEU A 71 -18.19 -2.18 -21.74
C LEU A 71 -18.84 -1.60 -20.48
N THR A 72 -20.14 -1.86 -20.34
CA THR A 72 -20.87 -1.49 -19.11
C THR A 72 -20.35 -2.28 -17.90
N PRO A 73 -20.55 -1.80 -16.64
CA PRO A 73 -20.12 -2.53 -15.45
C PRO A 73 -20.62 -3.99 -15.42
N GLN A 74 -21.85 -4.22 -15.90
CA GLN A 74 -22.45 -5.56 -15.94
C GLN A 74 -21.73 -6.50 -16.92
N GLN A 75 -21.22 -5.96 -18.04
CA GLN A 75 -20.48 -6.72 -19.06
C GLN A 75 -19.03 -7.01 -18.68
N ARG A 76 -18.45 -6.23 -17.76
CA ARG A 76 -17.04 -6.39 -17.36
C ARG A 76 -16.79 -7.59 -16.45
N HIS A 77 -17.82 -8.13 -15.81
CA HIS A 77 -17.71 -9.27 -14.88
C HIS A 77 -16.66 -9.05 -13.79
N VAL A 78 -16.58 -7.84 -13.23
CA VAL A 78 -15.68 -7.48 -12.14
C VAL A 78 -16.45 -7.33 -10.83
N GLY A 79 -15.82 -7.70 -9.72
CA GLY A 79 -16.35 -7.50 -8.36
C GLY A 79 -15.72 -6.27 -7.73
N LEU A 80 -16.51 -5.26 -7.39
CA LEU A 80 -16.03 -4.07 -6.69
C LEU A 80 -16.75 -3.93 -5.35
N MET A 81 -15.98 -3.97 -4.26
CA MET A 81 -16.43 -3.60 -2.93
C MET A 81 -16.11 -2.12 -2.69
N PHE A 82 -17.15 -1.32 -2.50
CA PHE A 82 -17.02 0.09 -2.16
C PHE A 82 -16.74 0.28 -0.66
N GLN A 83 -16.09 1.37 -0.29
CA GLN A 83 -15.78 1.72 1.10
C GLN A 83 -17.02 1.77 2.01
N ASN A 84 -18.19 2.14 1.48
CA ASN A 84 -19.47 2.18 2.19
C ASN A 84 -20.31 0.91 2.05
N TYR A 85 -19.71 -0.19 1.55
CA TYR A 85 -20.32 -1.50 1.32
C TYR A 85 -21.53 -1.52 0.37
N ALA A 86 -22.21 -0.39 0.15
CA ALA A 86 -23.35 -0.20 -0.74
C ALA A 86 -24.42 -1.31 -0.60
N LEU A 87 -24.77 -1.67 0.62
CA LEU A 87 -25.84 -2.64 0.89
C LEU A 87 -27.23 -2.00 0.66
N PHE A 88 -28.18 -2.84 0.27
CA PHE A 88 -29.58 -2.42 0.12
C PHE A 88 -30.25 -2.43 1.50
N GLU A 89 -30.49 -1.25 2.09
CA GLU A 89 -31.01 -1.07 3.45
C GLU A 89 -32.40 -1.70 3.67
N ASN A 90 -33.22 -1.78 2.62
CA ASN A 90 -34.56 -2.34 2.61
C ASN A 90 -34.61 -3.85 2.39
N MET A 91 -33.47 -4.51 2.30
CA MET A 91 -33.35 -5.95 2.08
C MET A 91 -32.64 -6.61 3.26
N THR A 92 -33.02 -7.87 3.55
CA THR A 92 -32.28 -8.68 4.51
C THR A 92 -30.88 -9.04 3.99
N VAL A 93 -30.01 -9.52 4.86
CA VAL A 93 -28.66 -10.03 4.52
C VAL A 93 -28.76 -11.06 3.41
N TYR A 94 -29.59 -12.08 3.59
CA TYR A 94 -29.79 -13.12 2.57
C TYR A 94 -30.20 -12.53 1.21
N ARG A 95 -31.16 -11.61 1.20
CA ARG A 95 -31.60 -10.96 -0.04
C ARG A 95 -30.53 -10.09 -0.66
N ASN A 96 -29.74 -9.38 0.14
CA ASN A 96 -28.60 -8.62 -0.35
C ASN A 96 -27.61 -9.51 -1.12
N ILE A 97 -27.28 -10.68 -0.56
CA ILE A 97 -26.35 -11.63 -1.19
C ILE A 97 -26.99 -12.23 -2.45
N LEU A 98 -28.24 -12.66 -2.37
CA LEU A 98 -28.97 -13.24 -3.51
C LEU A 98 -29.04 -12.27 -4.70
N MET A 99 -29.03 -10.96 -4.48
CA MET A 99 -28.98 -9.97 -5.56
C MET A 99 -27.67 -10.03 -6.37
N GLY A 100 -26.60 -10.58 -5.81
CA GLY A 100 -25.33 -10.82 -6.52
C GLY A 100 -25.39 -11.96 -7.52
N VAL A 101 -26.27 -12.94 -7.32
CA VAL A 101 -26.43 -14.10 -8.23
C VAL A 101 -26.90 -13.63 -9.61
N ARG A 102 -26.19 -14.03 -10.65
CA ARG A 102 -26.46 -13.63 -12.05
C ARG A 102 -27.45 -14.57 -12.75
N GLU A 103 -27.46 -15.81 -12.34
CA GLU A 103 -28.36 -16.85 -12.87
C GLU A 103 -29.79 -16.72 -12.32
N ASP A 104 -30.63 -17.72 -12.56
CA ASP A 104 -31.98 -17.71 -12.00
C ASP A 104 -31.95 -17.78 -10.46
N ARG A 105 -32.14 -16.65 -9.82
CA ARG A 105 -32.18 -16.47 -8.36
C ARG A 105 -33.23 -17.29 -7.64
N ARG A 106 -34.16 -17.92 -8.37
CA ARG A 106 -35.20 -18.80 -7.83
C ARG A 106 -34.77 -20.25 -7.84
N SER A 107 -33.69 -20.58 -8.54
CA SER A 107 -33.18 -21.94 -8.62
C SER A 107 -32.73 -22.47 -7.26
N ALA A 108 -32.77 -23.78 -7.07
CA ALA A 108 -32.24 -24.42 -5.86
C ALA A 108 -30.72 -24.16 -5.74
N GLY A 109 -29.98 -24.23 -6.85
CA GLY A 109 -28.54 -23.99 -6.89
C GLY A 109 -28.14 -22.60 -6.44
N ALA A 110 -28.91 -21.56 -6.84
CA ALA A 110 -28.65 -20.17 -6.36
C ALA A 110 -28.81 -20.04 -4.84
N LYS A 111 -29.75 -20.78 -4.24
CA LYS A 111 -29.94 -20.73 -2.79
C LYS A 111 -28.83 -21.48 -2.05
N GLU A 112 -28.47 -22.67 -2.53
CA GLU A 112 -27.36 -23.47 -1.99
C GLU A 112 -26.05 -22.71 -2.05
N GLU A 113 -25.80 -21.99 -3.14
CA GLU A 113 -24.62 -21.16 -3.29
C GLU A 113 -24.58 -19.99 -2.31
N VAL A 114 -25.69 -19.26 -2.15
CA VAL A 114 -25.80 -18.18 -1.16
C VAL A 114 -25.56 -18.71 0.25
N GLU A 115 -26.16 -19.86 0.61
CA GLU A 115 -25.97 -20.50 1.92
C GLU A 115 -24.52 -20.92 2.13
N ALA A 116 -23.86 -21.52 1.13
CA ALA A 116 -22.45 -21.90 1.21
C ALA A 116 -21.52 -20.70 1.40
N VAL A 117 -21.73 -19.60 0.67
CA VAL A 117 -20.92 -18.38 0.84
C VAL A 117 -21.19 -17.70 2.19
N MET A 118 -22.45 -17.74 2.69
CA MET A 118 -22.77 -17.22 4.01
C MET A 118 -22.08 -18.03 5.12
N ASP A 119 -22.00 -19.34 4.98
CA ASP A 119 -21.31 -20.23 5.93
C ASP A 119 -19.79 -19.96 5.92
N CYS A 120 -19.19 -19.91 4.74
CA CYS A 120 -17.76 -19.57 4.56
C CYS A 120 -17.38 -18.26 5.23
N LEU A 121 -18.23 -17.23 5.13
CA LEU A 121 -18.01 -15.90 5.71
C LEU A 121 -18.56 -15.76 7.14
N HIS A 122 -19.05 -16.83 7.76
CA HIS A 122 -19.60 -16.85 9.12
C HIS A 122 -20.67 -15.78 9.36
N ILE A 123 -21.68 -15.73 8.48
CA ILE A 123 -22.80 -14.78 8.53
C ILE A 123 -24.18 -15.46 8.37
N THR A 124 -24.24 -16.79 8.47
CA THR A 124 -25.48 -17.57 8.28
C THR A 124 -26.56 -17.16 9.29
N GLU A 125 -26.18 -16.89 10.54
CA GLU A 125 -27.09 -16.44 11.60
C GLU A 125 -27.69 -15.05 11.38
N LEU A 126 -27.17 -14.30 10.40
CA LEU A 126 -27.61 -12.95 10.08
C LEU A 126 -28.61 -12.89 8.92
N ALA A 127 -28.98 -14.03 8.34
CA ALA A 127 -29.76 -14.14 7.10
C ALA A 127 -31.01 -13.23 7.04
N ASP A 128 -31.76 -13.18 8.14
CA ASP A 128 -32.99 -12.39 8.25
C ASP A 128 -32.81 -10.97 8.79
N ARG A 129 -31.58 -10.58 9.15
CA ARG A 129 -31.28 -9.22 9.62
C ARG A 129 -31.20 -8.24 8.45
N HIS A 130 -31.48 -6.97 8.74
CA HIS A 130 -31.24 -5.86 7.82
C HIS A 130 -29.87 -5.23 8.07
N PRO A 131 -29.27 -4.50 7.09
CA PRO A 131 -27.98 -3.83 7.25
C PRO A 131 -27.89 -2.96 8.51
N SER A 132 -28.93 -2.24 8.86
CA SER A 132 -29.00 -1.40 10.07
C SER A 132 -28.96 -2.18 11.41
N GLN A 133 -29.11 -3.50 11.39
CA GLN A 133 -29.13 -4.39 12.56
C GLN A 133 -27.82 -5.15 12.77
N ILE A 134 -26.82 -4.92 11.94
CA ILE A 134 -25.54 -5.62 11.95
C ILE A 134 -24.38 -4.64 12.04
N SER A 135 -23.25 -5.11 12.60
CA SER A 135 -22.04 -4.28 12.74
C SER A 135 -21.39 -3.99 11.40
N GLY A 136 -20.52 -2.98 11.33
CA GLY A 136 -19.77 -2.62 10.12
C GLY A 136 -18.97 -3.80 9.55
N GLY A 137 -18.31 -4.60 10.39
CA GLY A 137 -17.60 -5.80 9.94
C GLY A 137 -18.51 -6.91 9.43
N GLN A 138 -19.75 -7.00 9.96
CA GLN A 138 -20.76 -7.91 9.41
C GLN A 138 -21.28 -7.39 8.07
N GLN A 139 -21.51 -6.09 7.92
CA GLN A 139 -21.87 -5.46 6.64
C GLN A 139 -20.81 -5.69 5.57
N GLN A 140 -19.54 -5.59 5.93
CA GLN A 140 -18.41 -5.88 5.04
C GLN A 140 -18.48 -7.31 4.52
N ARG A 141 -18.64 -8.31 5.42
CA ARG A 141 -18.75 -9.73 5.02
C ARG A 141 -19.97 -9.99 4.12
N VAL A 142 -21.09 -9.33 4.37
CA VAL A 142 -22.27 -9.38 3.50
C VAL A 142 -21.98 -8.79 2.12
N ALA A 143 -21.28 -7.68 2.04
CA ALA A 143 -20.88 -7.08 0.76
C ALA A 143 -19.92 -7.99 -0.02
N LEU A 144 -18.95 -8.59 0.66
CA LEU A 144 -18.05 -9.58 0.05
C LEU A 144 -18.80 -10.81 -0.44
N ALA A 145 -19.69 -11.38 0.37
CA ALA A 145 -20.56 -12.49 -0.02
C ALA A 145 -21.36 -12.18 -1.29
N ARG A 146 -21.96 -10.99 -1.35
CA ARG A 146 -22.73 -10.55 -2.54
C ARG A 146 -21.87 -10.48 -3.80
N ILE A 147 -20.59 -10.12 -3.65
CA ILE A 147 -19.65 -10.08 -4.78
C ILE A 147 -19.24 -11.50 -5.18
N MET A 148 -18.94 -12.38 -4.22
CA MET A 148 -18.46 -13.74 -4.49
C MET A 148 -19.47 -14.58 -5.25
N VAL A 149 -20.76 -14.54 -4.88
CA VAL A 149 -21.83 -15.25 -5.59
C VAL A 149 -22.06 -14.74 -7.02
N SER A 150 -21.44 -13.64 -7.42
CA SER A 150 -21.48 -13.16 -8.81
C SER A 150 -20.40 -13.77 -9.69
N HIS A 151 -19.53 -14.61 -9.17
CA HIS A 151 -18.38 -15.24 -9.84
C HIS A 151 -17.56 -14.25 -10.68
N PRO A 152 -17.02 -13.17 -10.08
CA PRO A 152 -16.29 -12.18 -10.85
C PRO A 152 -14.97 -12.77 -11.38
N ASN A 153 -14.44 -12.16 -12.44
CA ASN A 153 -13.12 -12.53 -12.96
C ASN A 153 -11.98 -11.86 -12.16
N ILE A 154 -12.24 -10.72 -11.52
CA ILE A 154 -11.32 -9.99 -10.66
C ILE A 154 -12.08 -9.45 -9.46
N LEU A 155 -11.45 -9.46 -8.29
CA LEU A 155 -11.96 -8.86 -7.07
C LEU A 155 -11.24 -7.54 -6.80
N MET A 156 -12.00 -6.48 -6.53
CA MET A 156 -11.47 -5.16 -6.21
C MET A 156 -12.02 -4.68 -4.87
N LEU A 157 -11.12 -4.41 -3.92
CA LEU A 157 -11.46 -4.05 -2.54
C LEU A 157 -10.98 -2.62 -2.27
N ASP A 158 -11.91 -1.69 -2.05
CA ASP A 158 -11.62 -0.29 -1.78
C ASP A 158 -11.65 -0.02 -0.27
N GLU A 159 -10.48 0.06 0.36
CA GLU A 159 -10.28 0.27 1.80
C GLU A 159 -11.15 -0.66 2.68
N PRO A 160 -11.05 -1.98 2.51
CA PRO A 160 -12.00 -2.91 3.13
C PRO A 160 -12.09 -2.80 4.65
N PHE A 161 -11.04 -2.38 5.34
CA PHE A 161 -10.99 -2.37 6.81
C PHE A 161 -10.99 -0.97 7.43
N SER A 162 -11.17 0.09 6.65
CA SER A 162 -11.05 1.48 7.13
C SER A 162 -12.10 1.88 8.19
N ALA A 163 -13.28 1.27 8.14
CA ALA A 163 -14.40 1.56 9.04
C ALA A 163 -14.44 0.69 10.30
N LEU A 164 -13.39 -0.08 10.59
CA LEU A 164 -13.37 -1.07 11.68
C LEU A 164 -12.43 -0.65 12.81
N ASP A 165 -12.88 -0.94 14.03
CA ASP A 165 -12.05 -0.86 15.23
C ASP A 165 -10.86 -1.83 15.11
N GLU A 166 -9.69 -1.43 15.62
CA GLU A 166 -8.44 -2.18 15.52
C GLU A 166 -8.56 -3.63 16.04
N HIS A 167 -9.29 -3.82 17.14
CA HIS A 167 -9.50 -5.16 17.72
C HIS A 167 -10.33 -6.11 16.84
N LEU A 168 -11.32 -5.57 16.12
CA LEU A 168 -12.16 -6.35 15.20
C LEU A 168 -11.47 -6.57 13.85
N ARG A 169 -10.61 -5.64 13.46
CA ARG A 169 -9.89 -5.65 12.18
C ARG A 169 -9.11 -6.95 12.00
N PHE A 170 -8.27 -7.34 12.98
CA PHE A 170 -7.42 -8.53 12.89
C PHE A 170 -8.20 -9.82 12.61
N LYS A 171 -9.35 -10.02 13.27
CA LYS A 171 -10.20 -11.20 13.04
C LYS A 171 -10.86 -11.18 11.66
N LEU A 172 -11.27 -10.01 11.20
CA LEU A 172 -11.90 -9.86 9.88
C LEU A 172 -10.89 -9.93 8.74
N GLU A 173 -9.68 -9.44 8.95
CA GLU A 173 -8.58 -9.60 8.01
C GLU A 173 -8.35 -11.08 7.67
N THR A 174 -8.41 -11.97 8.67
CA THR A 174 -8.23 -13.42 8.43
C THR A 174 -9.37 -13.98 7.57
N VAL A 175 -10.63 -13.70 7.90
CA VAL A 175 -11.78 -14.20 7.14
C VAL A 175 -11.79 -13.70 5.70
N VAL A 176 -11.41 -12.42 5.49
CA VAL A 176 -11.32 -11.84 4.13
C VAL A 176 -10.14 -12.45 3.38
N GLN A 177 -9.03 -12.73 4.07
CA GLN A 177 -7.87 -13.38 3.46
C GLN A 177 -8.20 -14.79 3.00
N ASP A 178 -8.83 -15.60 3.85
CA ASP A 178 -9.26 -16.96 3.49
C ASP A 178 -10.18 -16.92 2.26
N ALA A 179 -11.11 -15.95 2.20
CA ALA A 179 -11.99 -15.77 1.05
C ALA A 179 -11.25 -15.32 -0.23
N ILE A 180 -10.15 -14.54 -0.11
CA ILE A 180 -9.28 -14.16 -1.23
C ILE A 180 -8.48 -15.36 -1.74
N GLU A 181 -7.96 -16.19 -0.83
CA GLU A 181 -7.22 -17.40 -1.17
C GLU A 181 -8.15 -18.41 -1.90
N ASP A 182 -9.36 -18.62 -1.40
CA ASP A 182 -10.38 -19.47 -2.04
C ASP A 182 -10.83 -18.92 -3.40
N PHE A 183 -10.85 -17.58 -3.55
CA PHE A 183 -11.15 -16.95 -4.82
C PHE A 183 -10.10 -17.27 -5.90
N GLY A 184 -8.84 -17.37 -5.55
CA GLY A 184 -7.75 -17.89 -6.38
C GLY A 184 -7.51 -17.18 -7.70
N LYS A 185 -7.91 -15.91 -7.83
CA LYS A 185 -7.76 -15.06 -9.02
C LYS A 185 -7.11 -13.72 -8.66
N THR A 186 -7.00 -12.83 -9.63
CA THR A 186 -6.45 -11.48 -9.43
C THR A 186 -7.29 -10.68 -8.43
N VAL A 187 -6.62 -10.07 -7.46
CA VAL A 187 -7.22 -9.15 -6.49
C VAL A 187 -6.51 -7.81 -6.55
N LEU A 188 -7.28 -6.72 -6.69
CA LEU A 188 -6.78 -5.37 -6.47
C LEU A 188 -7.24 -4.89 -5.11
N TRP A 189 -6.29 -4.51 -4.26
CA TRP A 189 -6.54 -4.09 -2.89
C TRP A 189 -6.09 -2.65 -2.69
N VAL A 190 -7.03 -1.74 -2.45
CA VAL A 190 -6.70 -0.36 -2.06
C VAL A 190 -6.62 -0.26 -0.55
N SER A 191 -5.52 0.25 -0.04
CA SER A 191 -5.34 0.58 1.37
C SER A 191 -4.48 1.84 1.54
N HIS A 192 -4.64 2.52 2.66
CA HIS A 192 -3.72 3.54 3.15
C HIS A 192 -2.86 3.01 4.33
N ASN A 193 -3.09 1.77 4.75
CA ASN A 193 -2.36 1.10 5.83
C ASN A 193 -1.26 0.21 5.25
N ARG A 194 0.00 0.64 5.39
CA ARG A 194 1.18 -0.09 4.90
C ARG A 194 1.33 -1.47 5.53
N ASP A 195 0.95 -1.63 6.81
CA ASP A 195 1.12 -2.88 7.53
C ASP A 195 0.13 -3.95 7.04
N GLU A 196 -1.09 -3.54 6.64
CA GLU A 196 -2.04 -4.41 5.94
C GLU A 196 -1.47 -4.88 4.61
N VAL A 197 -0.97 -3.93 3.79
CA VAL A 197 -0.37 -4.22 2.49
C VAL A 197 0.81 -5.19 2.65
N TYR A 198 1.70 -4.94 3.62
CA TYR A 198 2.87 -5.79 3.86
C TYR A 198 2.49 -7.23 4.19
N ARG A 199 1.43 -7.42 4.97
CA ARG A 199 0.99 -8.77 5.40
C ARG A 199 0.18 -9.54 4.36
N ARG A 200 -0.47 -8.85 3.41
CA ARG A 200 -1.56 -9.45 2.62
C ARG A 200 -1.36 -9.39 1.11
N ALA A 201 -0.51 -8.51 0.62
CA ALA A 201 -0.30 -8.37 -0.81
C ALA A 201 0.97 -9.09 -1.28
N ASP A 202 0.93 -9.64 -2.48
CA ASP A 202 2.10 -10.21 -3.16
C ASP A 202 2.95 -9.09 -3.77
N ARG A 203 2.28 -8.13 -4.40
CA ARG A 203 2.89 -6.95 -4.99
C ARG A 203 2.16 -5.69 -4.56
N MET A 204 2.86 -4.58 -4.64
CA MET A 204 2.28 -3.27 -4.37
C MET A 204 2.66 -2.25 -5.42
N ALA A 205 1.74 -1.33 -5.66
CA ALA A 205 1.92 -0.15 -6.47
C ALA A 205 1.69 1.09 -5.61
N ILE A 206 2.63 2.02 -5.61
CA ILE A 206 2.51 3.29 -4.90
C ILE A 206 2.01 4.33 -5.88
N LEU A 207 0.86 4.93 -5.56
CA LEU A 207 0.30 6.05 -6.31
C LEU A 207 0.57 7.35 -5.56
N ASP A 208 1.05 8.35 -6.29
CA ASP A 208 1.21 9.71 -5.81
C ASP A 208 0.74 10.70 -6.87
N ASP A 209 -0.12 11.64 -6.45
CA ASP A 209 -0.67 12.71 -7.28
C ASP A 209 -1.13 12.26 -8.70
N GLY A 210 -1.87 11.17 -8.73
CA GLY A 210 -2.42 10.62 -9.98
C GLY A 210 -1.45 9.78 -10.82
N HIS A 211 -0.22 9.56 -10.38
CA HIS A 211 0.79 8.80 -11.12
C HIS A 211 1.28 7.60 -10.32
N LEU A 212 1.75 6.58 -11.05
CA LEU A 212 2.44 5.45 -10.44
C LEU A 212 3.85 5.88 -10.04
N ASP A 213 4.16 5.81 -8.73
CA ASP A 213 5.47 6.18 -8.19
C ASP A 213 6.43 5.01 -8.13
N ALA A 214 5.98 3.86 -7.63
CA ALA A 214 6.73 2.61 -7.57
C ALA A 214 5.79 1.42 -7.75
N ILE A 215 6.31 0.32 -8.30
CA ILE A 215 5.64 -0.98 -8.38
C ILE A 215 6.66 -2.10 -8.28
N GLY A 216 6.35 -3.15 -7.52
CA GLY A 216 7.19 -4.32 -7.34
C GLY A 216 6.59 -5.29 -6.35
N THR A 217 7.32 -6.34 -5.97
CA THR A 217 6.94 -7.14 -4.81
C THR A 217 6.94 -6.28 -3.56
N VAL A 218 6.16 -6.66 -2.55
CA VAL A 218 6.07 -5.90 -1.30
C VAL A 218 7.46 -5.72 -0.70
N ASP A 219 8.26 -6.80 -0.63
CA ASP A 219 9.62 -6.76 -0.09
C ASP A 219 10.55 -5.83 -0.87
N GLU A 220 10.48 -5.83 -2.22
CA GLU A 220 11.29 -4.95 -3.05
C GLU A 220 10.98 -3.48 -2.77
N VAL A 221 9.71 -3.09 -2.77
CA VAL A 221 9.30 -1.70 -2.57
C VAL A 221 9.59 -1.23 -1.14
N PHE A 222 9.48 -2.11 -0.13
CA PHE A 222 9.85 -1.77 1.23
C PHE A 222 11.36 -1.65 1.43
N ARG A 223 12.17 -2.47 0.76
CA ARG A 223 13.64 -2.44 0.89
C ARG A 223 14.27 -1.33 0.06
N ASP A 224 13.76 -1.08 -1.14
CA ASP A 224 14.28 -0.09 -2.09
C ASP A 224 13.15 0.73 -2.71
N PRO A 225 12.56 1.69 -1.96
CA PRO A 225 11.44 2.51 -2.42
C PRO A 225 11.80 3.49 -3.54
N ARG A 226 13.07 3.79 -3.75
CA ARG A 226 13.67 4.62 -4.82
C ARG A 226 13.27 6.10 -4.83
N THR A 227 12.12 6.47 -4.30
CA THR A 227 11.67 7.87 -4.24
C THR A 227 11.39 8.30 -2.81
N PRO A 228 11.52 9.58 -2.48
CA PRO A 228 11.18 10.11 -1.15
C PRO A 228 9.73 9.78 -0.76
N LYS A 229 8.81 9.82 -1.72
CA LYS A 229 7.41 9.53 -1.47
C LYS A 229 7.16 8.07 -1.14
N ALA A 230 7.71 7.16 -1.93
CA ALA A 230 7.61 5.72 -1.65
C ALA A 230 8.27 5.37 -0.31
N ALA A 231 9.42 5.97 0.01
CA ALA A 231 10.07 5.81 1.31
C ALA A 231 9.17 6.27 2.46
N ALA A 232 8.54 7.44 2.35
CA ALA A 232 7.61 7.95 3.36
C ALA A 232 6.40 7.02 3.56
N LEU A 233 5.79 6.57 2.47
CA LEU A 233 4.61 5.69 2.49
C LEU A 233 4.95 4.29 3.04
N THR A 234 6.17 3.79 2.81
CA THR A 234 6.67 2.55 3.42
C THR A 234 7.24 2.75 4.83
N GLY A 235 7.08 3.95 5.41
CA GLY A 235 7.34 4.25 6.82
C GLY A 235 8.72 4.77 7.16
N CYS A 236 9.53 5.17 6.19
CA CYS A 236 10.73 5.93 6.45
C CYS A 236 10.35 7.33 6.97
N LYS A 237 10.86 7.72 8.13
CA LYS A 237 10.59 9.02 8.75
C LYS A 237 11.71 10.02 8.53
N ASN A 238 12.95 9.54 8.46
CA ASN A 238 14.10 10.38 8.20
C ASN A 238 14.38 10.36 6.70
N ILE A 239 13.89 11.38 6.00
CA ILE A 239 14.14 11.60 4.58
C ILE A 239 14.81 12.96 4.48
N LEU A 240 16.09 12.96 4.10
CA LEU A 240 16.97 14.12 4.18
C LEU A 240 17.53 14.45 2.79
N PRO A 241 17.54 15.71 2.38
CA PRO A 241 18.23 16.15 1.18
C PRO A 241 19.71 15.78 1.24
N ALA A 242 20.25 15.22 0.17
CA ALA A 242 21.63 14.78 0.11
C ALA A 242 22.24 14.96 -1.28
N GLU A 243 23.55 15.18 -1.30
CA GLU A 243 24.33 15.32 -2.52
C GLU A 243 25.43 14.26 -2.56
N CYS A 244 25.69 13.70 -3.75
CA CYS A 244 26.80 12.78 -3.95
C CYS A 244 28.14 13.48 -3.80
N VAL A 245 29.00 12.96 -2.92
CA VAL A 245 30.42 13.34 -2.81
C VAL A 245 31.25 12.45 -3.73
N ASP A 246 31.06 11.14 -3.63
CA ASP A 246 31.68 10.13 -4.49
C ASP A 246 30.77 8.87 -4.59
N GLU A 247 31.28 7.76 -5.12
CA GLU A 247 30.51 6.51 -5.30
C GLU A 247 30.08 5.83 -4.00
N THR A 248 30.67 6.22 -2.87
CA THR A 248 30.49 5.59 -1.56
C THR A 248 30.13 6.57 -0.45
N HIS A 249 30.05 7.87 -0.75
CA HIS A 249 29.76 8.91 0.23
C HIS A 249 28.73 9.91 -0.25
N LEU A 250 27.80 10.27 0.62
CA LEU A 250 26.80 11.31 0.43
C LEU A 250 26.93 12.36 1.54
N ARG A 251 26.75 13.63 1.19
CA ARG A 251 26.65 14.74 2.14
C ARG A 251 25.20 15.15 2.33
N LEU A 252 24.76 15.28 3.57
CA LEU A 252 23.46 15.86 3.89
C LEU A 252 23.49 17.35 3.62
N SER A 253 22.57 17.86 2.77
CA SER A 253 22.61 19.26 2.29
C SER A 253 22.39 20.28 3.40
N ASP A 254 21.59 19.94 4.41
CA ASP A 254 21.23 20.84 5.52
C ASP A 254 22.16 20.69 6.75
N HIS A 255 23.07 19.71 6.71
CA HIS A 255 23.98 19.39 7.81
C HIS A 255 25.38 19.10 7.27
N ASP A 256 26.41 19.45 8.02
CA ASP A 256 27.78 19.10 7.66
C ASP A 256 28.11 17.64 8.06
N ILE A 257 27.30 16.72 7.56
CA ILE A 257 27.42 15.29 7.80
C ILE A 257 27.67 14.58 6.48
N VAL A 258 28.74 13.78 6.43
CA VAL A 258 29.04 12.87 5.32
C VAL A 258 28.77 11.46 5.77
N LEU A 259 27.91 10.75 5.05
CA LEU A 259 27.56 9.35 5.31
C LEU A 259 28.22 8.45 4.27
N ALA A 260 28.88 7.40 4.74
CA ALA A 260 29.28 6.27 3.89
C ALA A 260 28.03 5.48 3.51
N VAL A 261 27.92 5.10 2.24
CA VAL A 261 26.83 4.29 1.69
C VAL A 261 27.40 3.09 0.96
N LYS A 262 26.62 2.02 0.82
CA LYS A 262 27.01 0.94 -0.08
C LYS A 262 27.08 1.46 -1.51
N PRO A 263 28.09 1.01 -2.30
CA PRO A 263 28.09 1.28 -3.74
C PRO A 263 26.75 0.78 -4.29
N TYR A 264 26.05 1.61 -5.01
CA TYR A 264 24.74 1.27 -5.59
C TYR A 264 24.92 0.08 -6.53
N PRO A 265 24.29 -1.09 -6.28
CA PRO A 265 24.28 -2.16 -7.25
C PRO A 265 23.54 -1.60 -8.46
N GLY A 266 24.26 -1.40 -9.55
CA GLY A 266 23.72 -0.82 -10.77
C GLY A 266 22.38 -1.48 -11.10
N ALA A 267 21.36 -0.68 -11.26
CA ALA A 267 19.98 -0.94 -11.66
C ALA A 267 19.58 -2.42 -11.60
N LEU A 268 18.73 -2.78 -10.65
CA LEU A 268 17.97 -4.02 -10.74
C LEU A 268 17.35 -4.08 -12.13
N GLN A 269 17.69 -5.10 -12.88
CA GLN A 269 17.16 -5.37 -14.20
C GLN A 269 15.63 -5.45 -14.08
N GLN A 270 14.94 -4.44 -14.55
CA GLN A 270 13.58 -4.64 -15.00
C GLN A 270 13.66 -5.60 -16.17
N ALA A 271 12.90 -6.68 -16.12
CA ALA A 271 12.86 -7.67 -17.20
C ALA A 271 12.59 -6.95 -18.54
N GLY A 272 13.62 -6.83 -19.36
CA GLY A 272 13.54 -6.32 -20.72
C GLY A 272 14.20 -4.97 -21.03
N GLU A 273 14.71 -4.21 -20.05
CA GLU A 273 15.43 -2.97 -20.34
C GLU A 273 16.91 -3.06 -19.98
N THR A 274 17.74 -2.50 -20.85
CA THR A 274 19.19 -2.39 -20.69
C THR A 274 19.51 -1.68 -19.38
N ALA A 275 20.35 -2.29 -18.55
CA ALA A 275 20.78 -1.74 -17.26
C ALA A 275 21.24 -0.28 -17.41
N VAL A 276 20.44 0.66 -16.95
CA VAL A 276 20.83 2.06 -16.84
C VAL A 276 21.67 2.18 -15.58
N GLN A 277 22.97 2.32 -15.72
CA GLN A 277 23.85 2.74 -14.62
C GLN A 277 23.32 4.09 -14.11
N LEU A 278 22.77 4.11 -12.89
CA LEU A 278 22.40 5.36 -12.23
C LEU A 278 23.69 6.15 -12.00
N LYS A 279 23.78 7.29 -12.67
CA LYS A 279 24.85 8.24 -12.37
C LYS A 279 24.66 8.76 -10.95
N PRO A 280 25.72 8.94 -10.15
CA PRO A 280 25.67 9.52 -8.82
C PRO A 280 24.85 10.82 -8.75
N ALA A 281 24.85 11.63 -9.79
CA ALA A 281 24.10 12.90 -9.92
C ALA A 281 22.54 12.75 -9.87
N ALA A 282 21.99 11.55 -9.77
CA ALA A 282 20.54 11.35 -9.72
C ALA A 282 19.98 11.20 -8.28
N ILE A 283 20.83 11.06 -7.26
CA ILE A 283 20.40 10.94 -5.86
C ILE A 283 20.15 12.36 -5.33
N SER A 284 18.95 12.59 -4.82
CA SER A 284 18.54 13.87 -4.24
C SER A 284 18.30 13.80 -2.74
N HIS A 285 18.02 12.60 -2.22
CA HIS A 285 17.71 12.39 -0.81
C HIS A 285 18.28 11.06 -0.31
N VAL A 286 18.47 10.97 1.01
CA VAL A 286 18.68 9.72 1.73
C VAL A 286 17.50 9.45 2.64
N GLY A 287 17.15 8.17 2.76
CA GLY A 287 16.17 7.70 3.72
C GLY A 287 16.83 6.83 4.79
N ILE A 288 16.51 7.06 6.06
CA ILE A 288 17.01 6.27 7.17
C ILE A 288 15.82 5.86 8.05
N ARG A 289 15.57 4.57 8.20
CA ARG A 289 14.48 4.12 9.07
C ARG A 289 14.88 4.31 10.54
N MET A 290 13.94 4.69 11.40
CA MET A 290 14.21 4.99 12.81
C MET A 290 14.91 3.84 13.55
N HIS A 291 14.53 2.59 13.27
CA HIS A 291 15.11 1.39 13.90
C HIS A 291 16.46 0.97 13.32
N HIS A 292 16.93 1.58 12.23
CA HIS A 292 18.27 1.38 11.68
C HIS A 292 19.32 2.31 12.31
N ILE A 293 18.88 3.32 13.06
CA ILE A 293 19.77 4.14 13.88
C ILE A 293 19.94 3.43 15.22
N ARG A 294 21.18 3.12 15.59
CA ARG A 294 21.47 2.34 16.80
C ARG A 294 22.43 3.05 17.72
N PRO A 295 22.22 3.03 19.05
CA PRO A 295 23.22 3.54 19.98
C PRO A 295 24.41 2.58 20.03
N VAL A 296 25.63 3.14 20.14
CA VAL A 296 26.90 2.41 20.27
C VAL A 296 27.76 3.01 21.37
N THR A 297 28.75 2.22 21.83
CA THR A 297 29.64 2.63 22.96
C THR A 297 31.07 2.90 22.52
N ASP A 298 31.44 2.50 21.31
CA ASP A 298 32.79 2.70 20.78
C ASP A 298 32.76 3.24 19.33
N MET A 299 33.85 3.86 18.91
CA MET A 299 33.99 4.49 17.58
C MET A 299 34.68 3.55 16.60
N SER A 300 34.12 2.39 16.31
CA SER A 300 34.72 1.42 15.39
C SER A 300 33.97 1.28 14.05
N ASP A 301 32.72 1.73 13.97
CA ASP A 301 31.85 1.53 12.82
C ASP A 301 31.82 2.77 11.89
N PRO A 302 31.51 2.60 10.60
CA PRO A 302 31.23 3.72 9.71
C PRO A 302 29.93 4.45 10.13
N ASN A 303 29.80 5.74 9.75
CA ASN A 303 28.62 6.56 10.02
C ASN A 303 28.32 6.76 11.51
N GLN A 304 29.35 6.84 12.35
CA GLN A 304 29.17 7.16 13.76
C GLN A 304 29.05 8.65 13.98
N LEU A 305 28.05 9.05 14.75
CA LEU A 305 27.74 10.45 15.02
C LEU A 305 27.48 10.63 16.52
N LEU A 306 28.14 11.60 17.14
CA LEU A 306 27.78 12.07 18.46
C LEU A 306 26.57 13.01 18.32
N CYS A 307 25.46 12.64 18.94
CA CYS A 307 24.19 13.35 18.85
C CYS A 307 23.71 13.81 20.23
N ILE A 308 22.97 14.91 20.26
CA ILE A 308 22.22 15.40 21.41
C ILE A 308 20.75 14.99 21.22
N VAL A 309 20.14 14.49 22.28
CA VAL A 309 18.70 14.21 22.33
C VAL A 309 17.97 15.52 22.60
N THR A 310 17.28 16.02 21.59
CA THR A 310 16.54 17.30 21.64
C THR A 310 15.06 17.14 21.98
N GLY A 311 14.52 15.92 21.81
CA GLY A 311 13.13 15.60 22.12
C GLY A 311 12.95 14.10 22.36
N GLU A 312 11.93 13.75 23.13
CA GLU A 312 11.54 12.35 23.29
C GLU A 312 10.01 12.20 23.25
N THR A 313 9.53 11.21 22.52
CA THR A 313 8.13 10.81 22.47
C THR A 313 7.98 9.40 22.99
N ARG A 314 7.15 9.23 24.03
CA ARG A 314 6.92 7.93 24.64
C ARG A 314 5.83 7.15 23.93
N ASN A 315 6.16 5.94 23.51
CA ASN A 315 5.23 4.94 23.01
C ASN A 315 5.02 3.82 24.05
N PRO A 316 4.05 2.90 23.85
CA PRO A 316 3.82 1.78 24.78
C PRO A 316 5.06 0.92 25.06
N PHE A 317 5.86 0.63 24.04
CA PHE A 317 7.01 -0.29 24.10
C PHE A 317 8.33 0.33 23.67
N SER A 318 8.34 1.56 23.16
CA SER A 318 9.52 2.26 22.67
C SER A 318 9.50 3.73 23.04
N TYR A 319 10.63 4.39 22.82
CA TYR A 319 10.71 5.84 22.70
C TYR A 319 11.15 6.22 21.31
N VAL A 320 10.65 7.32 20.80
CA VAL A 320 11.17 8.00 19.62
C VAL A 320 11.95 9.21 20.11
N LEU A 321 13.22 9.26 19.76
CA LEU A 321 14.14 10.32 20.16
C LEU A 321 14.42 11.20 18.94
N ASP A 322 14.30 12.51 19.11
CA ASP A 322 14.76 13.50 18.13
C ASP A 322 16.24 13.76 18.36
N LEU A 323 17.06 13.57 17.34
CA LEU A 323 18.51 13.64 17.40
C LEU A 323 19.02 14.84 16.61
N ALA A 324 19.90 15.64 17.23
CA ALA A 324 20.68 16.68 16.56
C ALA A 324 22.17 16.33 16.64
N PRO A 325 23.00 16.65 15.64
CA PRO A 325 24.46 16.49 15.74
C PRO A 325 25.00 17.34 16.88
N ALA A 326 25.94 16.85 17.66
CA ALA A 326 26.54 17.59 18.76
C ALA A 326 27.20 18.94 18.29
N ALA A 327 27.68 19.00 17.05
CA ALA A 327 28.24 20.17 16.43
C ALA A 327 27.17 21.23 16.06
N SER A 328 25.86 20.88 15.99
CA SER A 328 24.74 21.74 15.62
C SER A 328 23.45 21.32 16.33
N ALA A 329 23.46 21.47 17.66
CA ALA A 329 22.38 20.98 18.54
C ALA A 329 21.02 21.68 18.33
N ASP A 330 20.97 22.80 17.67
CA ASP A 330 19.77 23.56 17.30
C ASP A 330 19.05 23.02 16.05
N ARG A 331 19.63 22.03 15.36
CA ARG A 331 19.12 21.48 14.10
C ARG A 331 18.94 19.96 14.17
N PRO A 332 17.78 19.45 14.62
CA PRO A 332 17.48 18.02 14.55
C PRO A 332 17.58 17.50 13.11
N PHE A 333 18.21 16.33 12.94
CA PHE A 333 18.35 15.74 11.61
C PHE A 333 17.65 14.39 11.49
N ALA A 334 17.48 13.63 12.59
CA ALA A 334 16.90 12.29 12.54
C ALA A 334 16.09 11.96 13.79
N MET A 335 15.14 11.07 13.61
CA MET A 335 14.41 10.39 14.67
C MET A 335 14.92 8.96 14.80
N MET A 336 15.16 8.50 16.03
CA MET A 336 15.58 7.14 16.36
C MET A 336 14.51 6.48 17.22
N GLU A 337 14.16 5.23 16.91
CA GLU A 337 13.33 4.41 17.79
C GLU A 337 14.22 3.51 18.65
N ILE A 338 14.01 3.53 19.96
CA ILE A 338 14.74 2.74 20.94
C ILE A 338 13.78 2.01 21.88
N GLU A 339 14.12 0.79 22.24
CA GLU A 339 13.33 0.01 23.21
C GLU A 339 13.22 0.73 24.55
N LYS A 340 12.03 0.68 25.15
CA LYS A 340 11.71 1.39 26.38
C LYS A 340 12.65 1.04 27.53
N ASP A 341 12.83 -0.27 27.78
CA ASP A 341 13.66 -0.75 28.89
C ASP A 341 15.15 -0.39 28.72
N LEU A 342 15.61 -0.32 27.47
CA LEU A 342 16.98 0.10 27.15
C LEU A 342 17.12 1.59 27.41
N TRP A 343 16.22 2.42 26.91
CA TRP A 343 16.28 3.87 27.08
C TRP A 343 16.16 4.28 28.56
N GLU A 344 15.25 3.71 29.31
CA GLU A 344 15.07 4.03 30.73
C GLU A 344 16.32 3.69 31.58
N LYS A 345 17.15 2.72 31.15
CA LYS A 345 18.42 2.34 31.81
C LYS A 345 19.61 3.18 31.35
N THR A 346 19.62 3.63 30.10
CA THR A 346 20.78 4.28 29.47
C THR A 346 20.55 5.75 29.14
N ARG A 347 19.49 6.34 29.67
CA ARG A 347 19.06 7.71 29.38
C ARG A 347 20.23 8.70 29.53
N SER A 348 20.53 9.41 28.45
CA SER A 348 21.60 10.39 28.37
C SER A 348 21.17 11.55 27.46
N GLU A 349 21.70 12.74 27.71
CA GLU A 349 21.53 13.90 26.82
C GLU A 349 22.37 13.73 25.55
N GLU A 350 23.50 13.02 25.64
CA GLU A 350 24.38 12.72 24.52
C GLU A 350 24.35 11.24 24.19
N LEU A 351 24.25 10.91 22.92
CA LEU A 351 24.28 9.56 22.39
C LEU A 351 25.27 9.43 21.25
N LEU A 352 26.15 8.46 21.32
CA LEU A 352 26.88 8.01 20.15
C LEU A 352 26.01 7.02 19.39
N ILE A 353 25.71 7.33 18.13
CA ILE A 353 24.89 6.48 17.25
C ILE A 353 25.68 5.98 16.06
N THR A 354 25.20 4.91 15.45
CA THR A 354 25.71 4.41 14.16
C THR A 354 24.56 4.14 13.19
N ILE A 355 24.86 4.23 11.89
CA ILE A 355 23.97 3.92 10.79
C ILE A 355 24.73 3.00 9.83
N ASP A 356 24.28 1.75 9.67
CA ASP A 356 24.91 0.83 8.71
C ASP A 356 24.76 1.41 7.28
N PRO A 357 25.86 1.52 6.51
CA PRO A 357 25.78 1.93 5.10
C PRO A 357 24.78 1.14 4.25
N ALA A 358 24.48 -0.11 4.67
CA ALA A 358 23.50 -0.97 4.02
C ALA A 358 22.03 -0.56 4.24
N ASP A 359 21.79 0.12 5.33
CA ASP A 359 20.46 0.51 5.79
C ASP A 359 20.05 1.91 5.29
N ILE A 360 20.94 2.58 4.58
CA ILE A 360 20.70 3.89 3.99
C ILE A 360 20.01 3.73 2.63
N LEU A 361 18.80 4.25 2.52
CA LEU A 361 18.02 4.28 1.28
C LEU A 361 18.49 5.44 0.41
N LEU A 362 18.82 5.14 -0.86
CA LEU A 362 19.22 6.14 -1.84
C LEU A 362 18.00 6.55 -2.67
N LEU A 363 17.56 7.79 -2.53
CA LEU A 363 16.32 8.29 -3.09
C LEU A 363 16.56 9.33 -4.16
N ARG A 364 15.72 9.35 -5.19
CA ARG A 364 15.75 10.30 -6.31
C ARG A 364 14.40 10.95 -6.51
N ASP A 365 14.39 12.21 -6.86
CA ASP A 365 13.19 12.85 -7.39
C ASP A 365 12.88 12.30 -8.79
N LYS A 366 11.61 12.30 -9.18
CA LYS A 366 11.15 11.89 -10.52
C LYS A 366 11.50 12.94 -11.56
#